data_0f2f160a9ce5a67465ae1c03fc551e52
#
_entry.id   0f2f160a9ce5a67465ae1c03fc551e52
#
_cell.length_a   1.000
_cell.length_b   1.000
_cell.length_c   1.000
_cell.angle_alpha   90.00
_cell.angle_beta   90.00
_cell.angle_gamma   90.00
#
_symmetry.space_group_name_H-M   'P 1'
#
loop_
_entity.id
_entity.type
_entity.pdbx_description
1 polymer ?
#
loop_
_entity_poly.entity_id
_entity_poly.type
_entity_poly.pdbx_seq_one_letter_code
_entity_poly.pdbx_strand_id
1 'polypeptide(L)'
;MSSKIKVLQVIPKLGYGGAETGCYDLAHFLAEQDCKSYIVTSGGPLLRFVKKEKVKIFRLPVQSKNPFLMLFNSICLVFIVLVYNINIVHARSRAPAWSCYLSCFLTRRKFVTTFHGTYNFNNILKKFYNSIMVRSNLVIAGSNFIFKHINENYNAYLNSKNKLMVIFRGINLEYYNPKNISEIKKKEIKLNL
;
A
#
# COMPACT_ATOMS: atom_id res chain seq x y z
N MET A 1 4.50 23.23 18.12
CA MET A 1 3.65 22.05 17.84
C MET A 1 4.27 21.31 16.68
N SER A 2 4.75 20.08 16.89
CA SER A 2 5.24 19.23 15.78
C SER A 2 4.10 18.99 14.78
N SER A 3 4.34 19.23 13.50
CA SER A 3 3.31 19.00 12.48
C SER A 3 3.05 17.50 12.35
N LYS A 4 1.79 17.06 12.50
CA LYS A 4 1.39 15.66 12.36
C LYS A 4 1.87 15.07 11.03
N ILE A 5 2.46 13.89 11.05
CA ILE A 5 2.85 13.17 9.84
C ILE A 5 1.60 12.83 9.01
N LYS A 6 1.68 13.07 7.71
CA LYS A 6 0.59 12.84 6.75
C LYS A 6 0.98 11.76 5.76
N VAL A 7 0.25 10.66 5.76
CA VAL A 7 0.53 9.48 4.94
C VAL A 7 -0.59 9.26 3.93
N LEU A 8 -0.24 9.16 2.65
CA LEU A 8 -1.14 8.84 1.55
C LEU A 8 -0.84 7.41 1.07
N GLN A 9 -1.75 6.48 1.31
CA GLN A 9 -1.69 5.14 0.73
C GLN A 9 -2.39 5.12 -0.63
N VAL A 10 -1.76 4.51 -1.63
CA VAL A 10 -2.32 4.39 -2.98
C VAL A 10 -2.44 2.92 -3.36
N ILE A 11 -3.67 2.46 -3.58
CA ILE A 11 -4.00 1.07 -3.86
C ILE A 11 -5.02 0.97 -5.00
N PRO A 12 -4.89 -0.02 -5.93
CA PRO A 12 -5.79 -0.14 -7.09
C PRO A 12 -7.26 -0.19 -6.70
N LYS A 13 -7.62 -1.14 -5.81
CA LYS A 13 -8.97 -1.33 -5.26
C LYS A 13 -8.87 -1.67 -3.79
N LEU A 14 -9.88 -1.32 -3.00
CA LEU A 14 -10.07 -1.75 -1.62
C LEU A 14 -11.01 -2.96 -1.57
N GLY A 15 -10.50 -4.11 -2.06
CA GLY A 15 -11.15 -5.42 -1.98
C GLY A 15 -10.96 -6.08 -0.61
N TYR A 16 -11.19 -7.40 -0.54
CA TYR A 16 -11.01 -8.20 0.68
C TYR A 16 -9.69 -8.99 0.71
N GLY A 17 -8.81 -8.76 -0.26
CA GLY A 17 -7.50 -9.41 -0.29
C GLY A 17 -6.56 -8.90 0.80
N GLY A 18 -5.47 -9.63 1.01
CA GLY A 18 -4.51 -9.30 2.06
C GLY A 18 -3.86 -7.92 1.92
N ALA A 19 -3.53 -7.46 0.71
CA ALA A 19 -2.96 -6.14 0.49
C ALA A 19 -3.96 -5.01 0.84
N GLU A 20 -5.22 -5.24 0.54
CA GLU A 20 -6.34 -4.33 0.70
C GLU A 20 -6.73 -4.19 2.17
N THR A 21 -6.90 -5.32 2.88
CA THR A 21 -7.16 -5.30 4.34
C THR A 21 -6.00 -4.65 5.08
N GLY A 22 -4.73 -4.97 4.71
CA GLY A 22 -3.59 -4.31 5.32
C GLY A 22 -3.47 -2.81 4.99
N CYS A 23 -4.04 -2.33 3.86
CA CYS A 23 -4.16 -0.90 3.59
C CYS A 23 -5.19 -0.25 4.52
N TYR A 24 -6.33 -0.89 4.67
CA TYR A 24 -7.41 -0.48 5.55
C TYR A 24 -6.93 -0.40 7.02
N ASP A 25 -6.33 -1.48 7.52
CA ASP A 25 -5.85 -1.57 8.90
C ASP A 25 -4.79 -0.51 9.19
N LEU A 26 -3.78 -0.38 8.30
CA LEU A 26 -2.73 0.62 8.47
C LEU A 26 -3.29 2.05 8.42
N ALA A 27 -4.30 2.32 7.59
CA ALA A 27 -4.88 3.65 7.51
C ALA A 27 -5.56 4.06 8.81
N HIS A 28 -6.31 3.14 9.45
CA HIS A 28 -6.97 3.39 10.72
C HIS A 28 -5.98 3.47 11.87
N PHE A 29 -5.00 2.56 11.91
CA PHE A 29 -3.93 2.58 12.91
C PHE A 29 -3.15 3.90 12.89
N LEU A 30 -2.73 4.37 11.71
CA LEU A 30 -2.03 5.65 11.59
C LEU A 30 -2.87 6.82 12.10
N ALA A 31 -4.18 6.82 11.83
CA ALA A 31 -5.08 7.86 12.33
C ALA A 31 -5.23 7.84 13.86
N GLU A 32 -5.06 6.67 14.48
CA GLU A 32 -5.05 6.49 15.94
C GLU A 32 -3.71 6.88 16.57
N GLN A 33 -2.61 6.84 15.80
CA GLN A 33 -1.26 7.25 16.23
C GLN A 33 -0.93 8.71 15.93
N ASP A 34 -1.92 9.59 15.97
CA ASP A 34 -1.77 11.04 15.73
C ASP A 34 -1.23 11.41 14.34
N CYS A 35 -1.36 10.52 13.34
CA CYS A 35 -1.06 10.81 11.95
C CYS A 35 -2.33 11.18 11.17
N LYS A 36 -2.19 12.02 10.14
CA LYS A 36 -3.28 12.21 9.17
C LYS A 36 -3.19 11.13 8.09
N SER A 37 -4.24 10.36 7.93
CA SER A 37 -4.30 9.21 7.03
C SER A 37 -5.19 9.47 5.82
N TYR A 38 -4.66 9.13 4.65
CA TYR A 38 -5.32 9.33 3.35
C TYR A 38 -5.21 8.07 2.51
N ILE A 39 -6.24 7.78 1.72
CA ILE A 39 -6.25 6.67 0.74
C ILE A 39 -6.66 7.20 -0.63
N VAL A 40 -5.91 6.82 -1.67
CA VAL A 40 -6.32 6.92 -3.07
C VAL A 40 -6.60 5.53 -3.60
N THR A 41 -7.77 5.33 -4.21
CA THR A 41 -8.19 4.05 -4.78
C THR A 41 -9.23 4.27 -5.88
N SER A 42 -9.41 3.30 -6.78
CA SER A 42 -10.52 3.33 -7.74
C SER A 42 -11.86 2.95 -7.13
N GLY A 43 -11.87 2.42 -5.92
CA GLY A 43 -13.07 1.94 -5.24
C GLY A 43 -12.85 0.60 -4.54
N GLY A 44 -13.93 -0.06 -4.20
CA GLY A 44 -13.93 -1.41 -3.63
C GLY A 44 -14.85 -1.56 -2.42
N PRO A 45 -15.22 -2.81 -2.06
CA PRO A 45 -16.22 -3.08 -1.03
C PRO A 45 -15.80 -2.69 0.38
N LEU A 46 -14.48 -2.68 0.71
CA LEU A 46 -14.02 -2.22 2.01
C LEU A 46 -14.26 -0.73 2.27
N LEU A 47 -14.53 0.07 1.24
CA LEU A 47 -14.81 1.50 1.41
C LEU A 47 -15.99 1.78 2.34
N ARG A 48 -16.97 0.88 2.40
CA ARG A 48 -18.15 1.01 3.27
C ARG A 48 -17.80 0.96 4.77
N PHE A 49 -16.66 0.37 5.12
CA PHE A 49 -16.21 0.23 6.51
C PHE A 49 -15.20 1.31 6.91
N VAL A 50 -14.69 2.09 5.95
CA VAL A 50 -13.72 3.15 6.27
C VAL A 50 -14.39 4.26 7.07
N LYS A 51 -13.86 4.54 8.25
CA LYS A 51 -14.29 5.63 9.12
C LYS A 51 -13.84 6.97 8.52
N LYS A 52 -14.74 7.63 7.79
CA LYS A 52 -14.45 8.84 7.00
C LYS A 52 -14.00 10.04 7.84
N GLU A 53 -14.35 10.06 9.10
CA GLU A 53 -13.89 11.05 10.09
C GLU A 53 -12.40 10.87 10.46
N LYS A 54 -11.86 9.66 10.30
CA LYS A 54 -10.46 9.32 10.58
C LYS A 54 -9.58 9.29 9.33
N VAL A 55 -10.12 8.78 8.21
CA VAL A 55 -9.37 8.51 6.98
C VAL A 55 -10.03 9.19 5.79
N LYS A 56 -9.31 10.12 5.14
CA LYS A 56 -9.82 10.79 3.94
C LYS A 56 -9.55 9.95 2.69
N ILE A 57 -10.57 9.80 1.84
CA ILE A 57 -10.50 8.98 0.63
C ILE A 57 -10.62 9.86 -0.61
N PHE A 58 -9.79 9.58 -1.61
CA PHE A 58 -9.89 10.11 -2.97
C PHE A 58 -10.12 8.96 -3.95
N ARG A 59 -10.96 9.18 -4.95
CA ARG A 59 -11.20 8.21 -6.02
C ARG A 59 -10.51 8.64 -7.29
N LEU A 60 -9.56 7.80 -7.75
CA LEU A 60 -8.85 7.97 -9.02
C LEU A 60 -8.70 6.60 -9.70
N PRO A 61 -8.61 6.53 -11.04
CA PRO A 61 -8.48 5.29 -11.79
C PRO A 61 -7.05 4.70 -11.69
N VAL A 62 -6.52 4.57 -10.46
CA VAL A 62 -5.13 4.15 -10.18
C VAL A 62 -4.86 2.66 -10.45
N GLN A 63 -5.90 1.85 -10.74
CA GLN A 63 -5.78 0.47 -11.18
C GLN A 63 -5.32 0.34 -12.64
N SER A 64 -5.47 1.41 -13.43
CA SER A 64 -5.18 1.38 -14.86
C SER A 64 -3.69 1.24 -15.14
N LYS A 65 -3.38 0.47 -16.20
CA LYS A 65 -2.03 0.35 -16.78
C LYS A 65 -1.87 1.19 -18.05
N ASN A 66 -2.91 1.93 -18.44
CA ASN A 66 -2.85 2.83 -19.60
C ASN A 66 -1.90 4.00 -19.27
N PRO A 67 -0.87 4.28 -20.08
CA PRO A 67 0.11 5.33 -19.81
C PRO A 67 -0.51 6.73 -19.65
N PHE A 68 -1.53 7.06 -20.44
CA PHE A 68 -2.22 8.35 -20.35
C PHE A 68 -2.96 8.51 -19.02
N LEU A 69 -3.66 7.43 -18.57
CA LEU A 69 -4.31 7.44 -17.26
C LEU A 69 -3.29 7.43 -16.11
N MET A 70 -2.14 6.79 -16.29
CA MET A 70 -1.06 6.85 -15.29
C MET A 70 -0.50 8.26 -15.18
N LEU A 71 -0.31 8.98 -16.30
CA LEU A 71 0.11 10.38 -16.29
C LEU A 71 -0.95 11.28 -15.65
N PHE A 72 -2.21 11.13 -16.01
CA PHE A 72 -3.34 11.82 -15.37
C PHE A 72 -3.35 11.60 -13.85
N ASN A 73 -3.24 10.34 -13.41
CA ASN A 73 -3.15 10.01 -11.99
C ASN A 73 -1.95 10.68 -11.31
N SER A 74 -0.81 10.78 -12.01
CA SER A 74 0.38 11.45 -11.47
C SER A 74 0.12 12.93 -11.20
N ILE A 75 -0.54 13.63 -12.13
CA ILE A 75 -0.91 15.05 -11.98
C ILE A 75 -1.89 15.23 -10.81
N CYS A 76 -2.93 14.38 -10.74
CA CYS A 76 -3.87 14.41 -9.62
C CYS A 76 -3.19 14.15 -8.28
N LEU A 77 -2.24 13.18 -8.23
CA LEU A 77 -1.47 12.89 -7.02
C LEU A 77 -0.56 14.05 -6.62
N VAL A 78 0.09 14.74 -7.57
CA VAL A 78 0.87 15.96 -7.29
C VAL A 78 -0.03 16.98 -6.60
N PHE A 79 -1.23 17.21 -7.13
CA PHE A 79 -2.18 18.16 -6.56
C PHE A 79 -2.59 17.78 -5.13
N ILE A 80 -2.96 16.51 -4.92
CA ILE A 80 -3.30 15.98 -3.59
C ILE A 80 -2.13 16.14 -2.62
N VAL A 81 -0.93 15.79 -3.04
CA VAL A 81 0.29 15.86 -2.21
C VAL A 81 0.58 17.29 -1.77
N LEU A 82 0.44 18.25 -2.66
CA LEU A 82 0.70 19.67 -2.35
C LEU A 82 -0.41 20.28 -1.49
N VAL A 83 -1.67 20.14 -1.89
CA VAL A 83 -2.83 20.72 -1.16
C VAL A 83 -2.95 20.19 0.25
N TYR A 84 -2.75 18.89 0.45
CA TYR A 84 -2.83 18.28 1.78
C TYR A 84 -1.49 18.26 2.52
N ASN A 85 -0.41 18.74 1.90
CA ASN A 85 0.95 18.73 2.45
C ASN A 85 1.35 17.33 2.92
N ILE A 86 1.17 16.30 2.06
CA ILE A 86 1.51 14.91 2.34
C ILE A 86 3.02 14.76 2.53
N ASN A 87 3.44 14.03 3.56
CA ASN A 87 4.86 13.75 3.84
C ASN A 87 5.34 12.47 3.17
N ILE A 88 4.48 11.43 3.17
CA ILE A 88 4.82 10.08 2.70
C ILE A 88 3.72 9.60 1.75
N VAL A 89 4.12 9.15 0.56
CA VAL A 89 3.25 8.46 -0.39
C VAL A 89 3.62 6.98 -0.41
N HIS A 90 2.67 6.10 -0.12
CA HIS A 90 2.88 4.67 0.00
C HIS A 90 2.10 3.91 -1.07
N ALA A 91 2.79 3.43 -2.11
CA ALA A 91 2.18 2.59 -3.12
C ALA A 91 2.15 1.11 -2.70
N ARG A 92 0.99 0.50 -2.86
CA ARG A 92 0.76 -0.90 -2.46
C ARG A 92 0.60 -1.85 -3.65
N SER A 93 0.88 -1.37 -4.86
CA SER A 93 0.84 -2.17 -6.10
C SER A 93 1.59 -1.47 -7.23
N ARG A 94 1.97 -2.25 -8.25
CA ARG A 94 2.78 -1.79 -9.40
C ARG A 94 2.11 -0.70 -10.23
N ALA A 95 0.82 -0.84 -10.54
CA ALA A 95 0.13 0.14 -11.38
C ALA A 95 0.13 1.55 -10.77
N PRO A 96 -0.32 1.75 -9.52
CA PRO A 96 -0.24 3.06 -8.88
C PRO A 96 1.20 3.49 -8.57
N ALA A 97 2.16 2.57 -8.41
CA ALA A 97 3.53 2.92 -8.05
C ALA A 97 4.22 3.81 -9.08
N TRP A 98 3.94 3.68 -10.37
CA TRP A 98 4.46 4.56 -11.41
C TRP A 98 3.95 6.00 -11.23
N SER A 99 2.66 6.17 -11.00
CA SER A 99 2.08 7.50 -10.75
C SER A 99 2.58 8.11 -9.43
N CYS A 100 2.72 7.29 -8.38
CA CYS A 100 3.29 7.72 -7.11
C CYS A 100 4.76 8.15 -7.24
N TYR A 101 5.57 7.38 -7.99
CA TYR A 101 6.98 7.69 -8.21
C TYR A 101 7.14 9.05 -8.86
N LEU A 102 6.40 9.30 -9.98
CA LEU A 102 6.46 10.58 -10.67
C LEU A 102 5.97 11.74 -9.78
N SER A 103 4.87 11.56 -9.05
CA SER A 103 4.36 12.59 -8.14
C SER A 103 5.35 12.89 -7.00
N CYS A 104 5.99 11.88 -6.42
CA CYS A 104 6.99 12.07 -5.37
C CYS A 104 8.26 12.72 -5.89
N PHE A 105 8.69 12.38 -7.11
CA PHE A 105 9.83 13.01 -7.76
C PHE A 105 9.60 14.52 -7.94
N LEU A 106 8.43 14.91 -8.47
CA LEU A 106 8.08 16.31 -8.70
C LEU A 106 7.87 17.11 -7.40
N THR A 107 7.31 16.47 -6.37
CA THR A 107 6.99 17.14 -5.09
C THR A 107 8.08 16.97 -4.03
N ARG A 108 9.15 16.21 -4.31
CA ARG A 108 10.23 15.87 -3.38
C ARG A 108 9.75 15.22 -2.09
N ARG A 109 8.65 14.44 -2.15
CA ARG A 109 8.12 13.72 -1.00
C ARG A 109 8.69 12.31 -0.91
N LYS A 110 8.63 11.73 0.30
CA LYS A 110 9.11 10.36 0.55
C LYS A 110 8.17 9.35 -0.11
N PHE A 111 8.76 8.44 -0.87
CA PHE A 111 8.06 7.35 -1.55
C PHE A 111 8.33 6.02 -0.85
N VAL A 112 7.28 5.28 -0.53
CA VAL A 112 7.35 3.96 0.11
C VAL A 112 6.58 2.95 -0.75
N THR A 113 7.07 1.73 -0.82
CA THR A 113 6.38 0.63 -1.50
C THR A 113 6.34 -0.61 -0.61
N THR A 114 5.29 -1.42 -0.76
CA THR A 114 5.20 -2.74 -0.13
C THR A 114 4.99 -3.82 -1.18
N PHE A 115 5.87 -4.82 -1.17
CA PHE A 115 5.69 -6.05 -1.92
C PHE A 115 4.78 -7.00 -1.15
N HIS A 116 3.62 -7.32 -1.71
CA HIS A 116 2.63 -8.24 -1.12
C HIS A 116 2.72 -9.67 -1.66
N GLY A 117 3.53 -9.89 -2.69
CA GLY A 117 3.75 -11.19 -3.33
C GLY A 117 4.92 -11.13 -4.30
N THR A 118 5.27 -12.24 -4.92
CA THR A 118 6.29 -12.30 -5.97
C THR A 118 5.79 -11.64 -7.25
N TYR A 119 6.64 -10.85 -7.89
CA TYR A 119 6.35 -10.25 -9.19
C TYR A 119 7.17 -10.97 -10.26
N ASN A 120 6.65 -12.11 -10.70
CA ASN A 120 7.28 -12.90 -11.74
C ASN A 120 7.26 -12.16 -13.08
N PHE A 121 8.29 -12.38 -13.87
CA PHE A 121 8.45 -11.79 -15.19
C PHE A 121 9.01 -12.85 -16.16
N ASN A 122 8.55 -12.80 -17.39
CA ASN A 122 8.98 -13.67 -18.50
C ASN A 122 9.71 -12.89 -19.60
N ASN A 123 9.83 -11.58 -19.48
CA ASN A 123 10.60 -10.72 -20.38
C ASN A 123 11.13 -9.47 -19.66
N ILE A 124 12.07 -8.78 -20.30
CA ILE A 124 12.75 -7.59 -19.78
C ILE A 124 11.79 -6.43 -19.56
N LEU A 125 10.80 -6.23 -20.44
CA LEU A 125 9.83 -5.16 -20.32
C LEU A 125 8.96 -5.32 -19.06
N LYS A 126 8.52 -6.55 -18.80
CA LYS A 126 7.75 -6.86 -17.58
C LYS A 126 8.60 -6.72 -16.32
N LYS A 127 9.90 -7.12 -16.39
CA LYS A 127 10.85 -6.90 -15.30
C LYS A 127 11.03 -5.42 -15.01
N PHE A 128 11.23 -4.60 -16.05
CA PHE A 128 11.31 -3.15 -15.94
C PHE A 128 10.04 -2.55 -15.34
N TYR A 129 8.85 -2.94 -15.82
CA TYR A 129 7.57 -2.48 -15.27
C TYR A 129 7.44 -2.82 -13.78
N ASN A 130 7.84 -4.02 -13.36
CA ASN A 130 7.80 -4.44 -11.98
C ASN A 130 8.82 -3.70 -11.09
N SER A 131 9.97 -3.28 -11.67
CA SER A 131 11.08 -2.66 -10.94
C SER A 131 10.71 -1.33 -10.26
N ILE A 132 9.60 -0.71 -10.64
CA ILE A 132 9.11 0.50 -9.99
C ILE A 132 8.94 0.32 -8.48
N MET A 133 8.60 -0.89 -8.06
CA MET A 133 8.37 -1.21 -6.65
C MET A 133 9.65 -1.19 -5.80
N VAL A 134 10.84 -1.25 -6.42
CA VAL A 134 12.13 -1.15 -5.72
C VAL A 134 12.80 0.22 -5.89
N ARG A 135 12.17 1.16 -6.59
CA ARG A 135 12.70 2.53 -6.81
C ARG A 135 12.27 3.53 -5.73
N SER A 136 11.60 3.06 -4.68
CA SER A 136 11.15 3.90 -3.55
C SER A 136 12.26 4.16 -2.54
N ASN A 137 12.12 5.18 -1.70
CA ASN A 137 13.06 5.46 -0.61
C ASN A 137 13.09 4.32 0.42
N LEU A 138 11.94 3.67 0.64
CA LEU A 138 11.80 2.50 1.50
C LEU A 138 10.97 1.44 0.79
N VAL A 139 11.56 0.27 0.62
CA VAL A 139 10.92 -0.94 0.09
C VAL A 139 10.62 -1.88 1.24
N ILE A 140 9.35 -2.20 1.44
CA ILE A 140 8.89 -3.11 2.49
C ILE A 140 8.63 -4.47 1.86
N ALA A 141 9.30 -5.50 2.35
CA ALA A 141 9.01 -6.90 2.07
C ALA A 141 8.13 -7.46 3.19
N GLY A 142 6.97 -8.06 2.86
CA GLY A 142 6.03 -8.60 3.83
C GLY A 142 6.49 -9.91 4.51
N SER A 143 7.61 -10.49 4.07
CA SER A 143 8.22 -11.71 4.62
C SER A 143 9.68 -11.85 4.16
N ASN A 144 10.45 -12.74 4.83
CA ASN A 144 11.81 -13.09 4.43
C ASN A 144 11.83 -13.71 3.02
N PHE A 145 10.80 -14.47 2.64
CA PHE A 145 10.66 -15.03 1.31
C PHE A 145 10.57 -13.93 0.24
N ILE A 146 9.75 -12.91 0.47
CA ILE A 146 9.64 -11.76 -0.44
C ILE A 146 10.93 -10.93 -0.46
N PHE A 147 11.60 -10.76 0.67
CA PHE A 147 12.89 -10.09 0.75
C PHE A 147 13.93 -10.79 -0.13
N LYS A 148 14.05 -12.13 -0.01
CA LYS A 148 14.93 -12.95 -0.87
C LYS A 148 14.57 -12.80 -2.36
N HIS A 149 13.29 -12.90 -2.70
CA HIS A 149 12.81 -12.70 -4.07
C HIS A 149 13.21 -11.34 -4.66
N ILE A 150 13.12 -10.26 -3.87
CA ILE A 150 13.51 -8.91 -4.30
C ILE A 150 15.01 -8.86 -4.56
N ASN A 151 15.83 -9.37 -3.67
CA ASN A 151 17.28 -9.37 -3.80
C ASN A 151 17.75 -10.18 -5.03
N GLU A 152 17.17 -11.34 -5.26
CA GLU A 152 17.54 -12.20 -6.40
C GLU A 152 17.13 -11.61 -7.74
N ASN A 153 15.97 -10.97 -7.82
CA ASN A 153 15.37 -10.59 -9.08
C ASN A 153 15.46 -9.09 -9.42
N TYR A 154 15.56 -8.23 -8.41
CA TYR A 154 15.45 -6.78 -8.57
C TYR A 154 16.61 -5.99 -7.97
N ASN A 155 17.67 -6.65 -7.46
CA ASN A 155 18.82 -5.99 -6.82
C ASN A 155 19.47 -4.92 -7.72
N ALA A 156 19.58 -5.19 -9.02
CA ALA A 156 20.13 -4.22 -9.98
C ALA A 156 19.35 -2.90 -10.10
N TYR A 157 18.12 -2.85 -9.60
CA TYR A 157 17.28 -1.65 -9.56
C TYR A 157 17.25 -0.98 -8.17
N LEU A 158 17.78 -1.64 -7.14
CA LEU A 158 18.02 -1.02 -5.83
C LEU A 158 19.26 -0.14 -5.93
N ASN A 159 19.13 1.12 -5.57
CA ASN A 159 20.30 1.99 -5.45
C ASN A 159 20.74 2.08 -3.98
N SER A 160 21.95 2.57 -3.73
CA SER A 160 22.53 2.70 -2.38
C SER A 160 21.70 3.58 -1.41
N LYS A 161 20.80 4.40 -1.94
CA LYS A 161 19.91 5.27 -1.16
C LYS A 161 18.58 4.61 -0.79
N ASN A 162 18.26 3.45 -1.39
CA ASN A 162 17.01 2.75 -1.14
C ASN A 162 17.19 1.78 0.04
N LYS A 163 16.27 1.81 0.97
CA LYS A 163 16.25 0.90 2.11
C LYS A 163 15.27 -0.23 1.85
N LEU A 164 15.76 -1.48 1.84
CA LEU A 164 14.93 -2.67 1.78
C LEU A 164 14.82 -3.26 3.19
N MET A 165 13.60 -3.46 3.68
CA MET A 165 13.35 -3.99 5.02
C MET A 165 12.25 -5.05 4.99
N VAL A 166 12.38 -6.04 5.88
CA VAL A 166 11.28 -6.97 6.20
C VAL A 166 10.43 -6.33 7.29
N ILE A 167 9.15 -6.16 7.01
CA ILE A 167 8.14 -5.76 8.00
C ILE A 167 7.00 -6.75 7.88
N PHE A 168 6.89 -7.66 8.84
CA PHE A 168 5.81 -8.64 8.90
C PHE A 168 4.47 -7.93 9.10
N ARG A 169 3.41 -8.56 8.58
CA ARG A 169 2.07 -8.04 8.79
C ARG A 169 1.60 -8.35 10.20
N GLY A 170 1.12 -7.32 10.89
CA GLY A 170 0.40 -7.50 12.14
C GLY A 170 -1.05 -7.95 11.93
N ILE A 171 -1.62 -8.50 12.98
CA ILE A 171 -3.06 -8.82 13.09
C ILE A 171 -3.59 -8.25 14.40
N ASN A 172 -4.89 -8.00 14.45
CA ASN A 172 -5.55 -7.65 15.71
C ASN A 172 -5.69 -8.90 16.58
N LEU A 173 -4.85 -9.02 17.60
CA LEU A 173 -4.81 -10.18 18.51
C LEU A 173 -6.07 -10.30 19.40
N GLU A 174 -6.76 -9.21 19.67
CA GLU A 174 -8.03 -9.25 20.41
C GLU A 174 -9.15 -9.82 19.55
N TYR A 175 -9.25 -9.35 18.30
CA TYR A 175 -10.26 -9.82 17.35
C TYR A 175 -10.04 -11.29 16.95
N TYR A 176 -8.79 -11.70 16.69
CA TYR A 176 -8.43 -13.06 16.28
C TYR A 176 -8.06 -13.98 17.46
N ASN A 177 -8.52 -13.67 18.67
CA ASN A 177 -8.25 -14.50 19.84
C ASN A 177 -9.20 -15.71 19.89
N PRO A 178 -8.67 -16.95 19.85
CA PRO A 178 -9.50 -18.16 19.95
C PRO A 178 -10.36 -18.23 21.22
N LYS A 179 -9.92 -17.56 22.30
CA LYS A 179 -10.67 -17.51 23.57
C LYS A 179 -11.97 -16.69 23.45
N ASN A 180 -12.04 -15.78 22.47
CA ASN A 180 -13.22 -14.94 22.23
C ASN A 180 -14.26 -15.61 21.33
N ILE A 181 -14.00 -16.84 20.83
CA ILE A 181 -14.92 -17.60 20.00
C ILE A 181 -15.76 -18.49 20.90
N SER A 182 -17.08 -18.27 20.92
CA SER A 182 -17.98 -19.11 21.68
C SER A 182 -17.94 -20.58 21.22
N GLU A 183 -18.13 -21.52 22.14
CA GLU A 183 -18.15 -22.97 21.83
C GLU A 183 -19.25 -23.31 20.81
N ILE A 184 -20.37 -22.57 20.82
CA ILE A 184 -21.45 -22.73 19.83
C ILE A 184 -20.92 -22.46 18.43
N LYS A 185 -20.21 -21.36 18.25
CA LYS A 185 -19.65 -20.96 16.95
C LYS A 185 -18.54 -21.90 16.47
N LYS A 186 -17.76 -22.46 17.39
CA LYS A 186 -16.78 -23.52 17.07
C LYS A 186 -17.45 -24.81 16.58
N LYS A 187 -18.58 -25.19 17.18
CA LYS A 187 -19.38 -26.37 16.75
C LYS A 187 -19.99 -26.12 15.36
N GLU A 188 -20.58 -24.95 15.11
CA GLU A 188 -21.15 -24.61 13.80
C GLU A 188 -20.09 -24.66 12.66
N ILE A 189 -18.90 -24.16 12.92
CA ILE A 189 -17.80 -24.21 11.93
C ILE A 189 -17.35 -25.63 11.65
N LYS A 190 -17.28 -26.49 12.70
CA LYS A 190 -16.92 -27.92 12.55
C LYS A 190 -17.98 -28.74 11.80
N LEU A 191 -19.25 -28.36 11.88
CA LEU A 191 -20.35 -29.04 11.17
C LEU A 191 -20.44 -28.64 9.69
N ASN A 192 -19.81 -27.52 9.29
CA ASN A 192 -19.81 -26.99 7.93
C ASN A 192 -18.48 -27.21 7.17
N LEU A 193 -17.52 -27.96 7.74
CA LEU A 193 -16.28 -28.44 7.14
C LEU A 193 -16.35 -29.96 6.86
#